data_4e2be557fd4be647fdbbc3c4e2fdf319
#
_entry.id   4e2be557fd4be647fdbbc3c4e2fdf319
#
_cell.length_a   1.000
_cell.length_b   1.000
_cell.length_c   1.000
_cell.angle_alpha   90.00
_cell.angle_beta   90.00
_cell.angle_gamma   90.00
#
_symmetry.space_group_name_H-M   'P 1'
#
loop_
_entity.id
_entity.type
_entity.pdbx_description
1 polymer ?
#
loop_
_entity_poly.entity_id
_entity_poly.type
_entity_poly.pdbx_seq_one_letter_code
_entity_poly.pdbx_strand_id
1 'polypeptide(L)'
;MIRAKKSLGQNFLIDKNIIDKIINTVSITDNEILEVGPGTGNLTKEILRNNPSKMYLVEKDSFLAESLKEIIDERVKIFNEDILKFDEKSLSKNKIIVFGNLPYNISTEILSTWITNLKNDYWFSDLVLMFQKEVADRIIAKFNT
;
A
#
# COMPACT_ATOMS: atom_id res chain seq x y z
N MET A 1 -16.26 -16.96 0.61
CA MET A 1 -16.19 -15.49 0.60
C MET A 1 -15.27 -14.99 1.72
N ILE A 2 -14.27 -14.20 1.39
CA ILE A 2 -13.37 -13.61 2.39
C ILE A 2 -14.09 -12.42 3.03
N ARG A 3 -14.17 -12.40 4.37
CA ARG A 3 -14.74 -11.27 5.11
C ARG A 3 -13.63 -10.43 5.72
N ALA A 4 -13.78 -9.11 5.66
CA ALA A 4 -12.87 -8.19 6.33
C ALA A 4 -12.92 -8.39 7.85
N LYS A 5 -11.75 -8.38 8.48
CA LYS A 5 -11.61 -8.49 9.94
C LYS A 5 -11.51 -7.09 10.55
N LYS A 6 -12.54 -6.67 11.26
CA LYS A 6 -12.58 -5.34 11.92
C LYS A 6 -11.40 -5.11 12.86
N SER A 7 -10.96 -6.14 13.57
CA SER A 7 -9.82 -6.07 14.49
C SER A 7 -8.49 -5.73 13.81
N LEU A 8 -8.37 -5.99 12.50
CA LEU A 8 -7.20 -5.66 11.70
C LEU A 8 -7.41 -4.37 10.87
N GLY A 9 -8.58 -3.73 10.98
CA GLY A 9 -8.90 -2.52 10.22
C GLY A 9 -8.97 -2.75 8.71
N GLN A 10 -9.33 -3.96 8.28
CA GLN A 10 -9.33 -4.33 6.87
C GLN A 10 -10.43 -3.63 6.09
N ASN A 11 -10.07 -3.03 4.96
CA ASN A 11 -10.98 -2.49 3.96
C ASN A 11 -10.60 -3.08 2.60
N PHE A 12 -11.54 -3.79 1.96
CA PHE A 12 -11.29 -4.34 0.64
C PHE A 12 -11.72 -3.35 -0.44
N LEU A 13 -10.77 -2.97 -1.28
CA LEU A 13 -11.01 -2.06 -2.39
C LEU A 13 -11.56 -2.86 -3.58
N ILE A 14 -12.84 -2.70 -3.87
CA ILE A 14 -13.54 -3.43 -4.93
C ILE A 14 -14.13 -2.54 -6.03
N ASP A 15 -14.25 -1.23 -5.80
CA ASP A 15 -14.81 -0.30 -6.78
C ASP A 15 -13.78 -0.01 -7.89
N LYS A 16 -14.08 -0.46 -9.08
CA LYS A 16 -13.20 -0.30 -10.24
C LYS A 16 -12.94 1.17 -10.59
N ASN A 17 -13.94 2.04 -10.46
CA ASN A 17 -13.77 3.46 -10.77
C ASN A 17 -12.78 4.13 -9.81
N ILE A 18 -12.82 3.77 -8.55
CA ILE A 18 -11.87 4.24 -7.53
C ILE A 18 -10.48 3.70 -7.82
N ILE A 19 -10.36 2.42 -8.13
CA ILE A 19 -9.09 1.78 -8.51
C ILE A 19 -8.47 2.50 -9.71
N ASP A 20 -9.24 2.76 -10.76
CA ASP A 20 -8.75 3.45 -11.94
C ASP A 20 -8.23 4.87 -11.63
N LYS A 21 -8.93 5.61 -10.77
CA LYS A 21 -8.47 6.93 -10.31
C LYS A 21 -7.14 6.85 -9.56
N ILE A 22 -6.97 5.85 -8.69
CA ILE A 22 -5.76 5.64 -7.91
C ILE A 22 -4.59 5.34 -8.85
N ILE A 23 -4.78 4.43 -9.79
CA ILE A 23 -3.77 4.02 -10.77
C ILE A 23 -3.28 5.19 -11.62
N ASN A 24 -4.18 6.10 -11.98
CA ASN A 24 -3.87 7.24 -12.84
C ASN A 24 -3.20 8.43 -12.12
N THR A 25 -3.00 8.35 -10.81
CA THR A 25 -2.36 9.44 -10.04
C THR A 25 -0.85 9.53 -10.26
N VAL A 26 -0.21 8.41 -10.64
CA VAL A 26 1.24 8.33 -10.85
C VAL A 26 1.56 7.46 -12.07
N SER A 27 2.79 7.54 -12.56
CA SER A 27 3.27 6.67 -13.64
C SER A 27 3.83 5.37 -13.06
N ILE A 28 3.13 4.25 -13.28
CA ILE A 28 3.50 2.93 -12.75
C ILE A 28 4.55 2.24 -13.63
N THR A 29 4.47 2.42 -14.95
CA THR A 29 5.30 1.72 -15.92
C THR A 29 6.79 1.84 -15.60
N ASP A 30 7.48 0.70 -15.57
CA ASP A 30 8.91 0.56 -15.31
C ASP A 30 9.38 1.00 -13.91
N ASN A 31 8.45 1.33 -13.02
CA ASN A 31 8.77 1.68 -11.63
C ASN A 31 8.56 0.51 -10.68
N GLU A 32 9.29 0.52 -9.57
CA GLU A 32 9.11 -0.44 -8.49
C GLU A 32 7.99 0.04 -7.57
N ILE A 33 7.10 -0.86 -7.22
CA ILE A 33 5.89 -0.57 -6.44
C ILE A 33 5.91 -1.33 -5.12
N LEU A 34 5.56 -0.66 -4.05
CA LEU A 34 5.21 -1.30 -2.77
C LEU A 34 3.73 -1.09 -2.53
N GLU A 35 2.99 -2.16 -2.33
CA GLU A 35 1.60 -2.09 -1.88
C GLU A 35 1.48 -2.58 -0.45
N VAL A 36 0.93 -1.73 0.41
CA VAL A 36 0.66 -2.05 1.82
C VAL A 36 -0.80 -2.43 1.98
N GLY A 37 -1.04 -3.61 2.56
CA GLY A 37 -2.39 -4.10 2.80
C GLY A 37 -3.16 -4.44 1.53
N PRO A 38 -2.59 -5.25 0.63
CA PRO A 38 -3.24 -5.57 -0.66
C PRO A 38 -4.56 -6.32 -0.53
N GLY A 39 -4.82 -6.92 0.62
CA GLY A 39 -6.07 -7.62 0.88
C GLY A 39 -6.32 -8.75 -0.10
N THR A 40 -7.40 -8.65 -0.88
CA THR A 40 -7.76 -9.64 -1.90
C THR A 40 -7.00 -9.49 -3.22
N GLY A 41 -6.19 -8.44 -3.36
CA GLY A 41 -5.36 -8.23 -4.53
C GLY A 41 -6.04 -7.51 -5.71
N ASN A 42 -7.17 -6.87 -5.49
CA ASN A 42 -7.89 -6.17 -6.57
C ASN A 42 -7.06 -5.00 -7.13
N LEU A 43 -6.51 -4.17 -6.25
CA LEU A 43 -5.60 -3.09 -6.66
C LEU A 43 -4.30 -3.66 -7.24
N THR A 44 -3.78 -4.71 -6.63
CA THR A 44 -2.56 -5.39 -7.07
C THR A 44 -2.63 -5.78 -8.54
N LYS A 45 -3.72 -6.41 -8.95
CA LYS A 45 -3.92 -6.87 -10.33
C LYS A 45 -3.94 -5.71 -11.31
N GLU A 46 -4.58 -4.60 -10.96
CA GLU A 46 -4.63 -3.42 -11.82
C GLU A 46 -3.28 -2.72 -11.92
N ILE A 47 -2.53 -2.65 -10.83
CA ILE A 47 -1.15 -2.14 -10.85
C ILE A 47 -0.29 -2.98 -11.81
N LEU A 48 -0.38 -4.31 -11.73
CA LEU A 48 0.38 -5.22 -12.59
C LEU A 48 0.06 -5.04 -14.07
N ARG A 49 -1.16 -4.69 -14.43
CA ARG A 49 -1.55 -4.39 -15.81
C ARG A 49 -0.87 -3.13 -16.36
N ASN A 50 -0.37 -2.26 -15.49
CA ASN A 50 0.33 -1.04 -15.87
C ASN A 50 1.86 -1.21 -15.93
N ASN A 51 2.33 -2.45 -15.96
CA ASN A 51 3.72 -2.85 -16.22
C ASN A 51 4.76 -2.24 -15.27
N PRO A 52 4.62 -2.42 -13.94
CA PRO A 52 5.71 -2.10 -13.03
C PRO A 52 6.91 -3.00 -13.28
N SER A 53 8.11 -2.56 -12.92
CA SER A 53 9.31 -3.39 -13.01
C SER A 53 9.34 -4.46 -11.93
N LYS A 54 8.90 -4.12 -10.72
CA LYS A 54 8.77 -5.02 -9.58
C LYS A 54 7.61 -4.59 -8.70
N MET A 55 7.03 -5.53 -7.97
CA MET A 55 5.95 -5.26 -7.05
C MET A 55 6.15 -6.02 -5.74
N TYR A 56 6.21 -5.28 -4.66
CA TYR A 56 6.34 -5.81 -3.31
C TYR A 56 5.00 -5.67 -2.58
N LEU A 57 4.51 -6.75 -1.99
CA LEU A 57 3.26 -6.78 -1.23
C LEU A 57 3.58 -7.06 0.23
N VAL A 58 3.13 -6.19 1.13
CA VAL A 58 3.25 -6.39 2.57
C VAL A 58 1.86 -6.56 3.16
N GLU A 59 1.54 -7.77 3.59
CA GLU A 59 0.24 -8.16 4.15
C GLU A 59 0.42 -8.82 5.50
N LYS A 60 -0.19 -8.24 6.52
CA LYS A 60 -0.10 -8.72 7.90
C LYS A 60 -0.94 -9.99 8.14
N ASP A 61 -2.11 -10.09 7.50
CA ASP A 61 -2.99 -11.24 7.64
C ASP A 61 -2.42 -12.43 6.88
N SER A 62 -2.12 -13.52 7.61
CA SER A 62 -1.50 -14.71 7.01
C SER A 62 -2.39 -15.42 6.02
N PHE A 63 -3.71 -15.41 6.22
CA PHE A 63 -4.66 -16.01 5.28
C PHE A 63 -4.68 -15.24 3.96
N LEU A 64 -4.73 -13.91 4.02
CA LEU A 64 -4.69 -13.06 2.84
C LEU A 64 -3.34 -13.14 2.13
N ALA A 65 -2.23 -13.13 2.87
CA ALA A 65 -0.89 -13.29 2.31
C ALA A 65 -0.76 -14.61 1.53
N GLU A 66 -1.28 -15.70 2.08
CA GLU A 66 -1.28 -17.00 1.40
C GLU A 66 -2.15 -16.97 0.14
N SER A 67 -3.32 -16.33 0.22
CA SER A 67 -4.25 -16.17 -0.90
C SER A 67 -3.64 -15.38 -2.06
N LEU A 68 -2.80 -14.38 -1.75
CA LEU A 68 -2.11 -13.55 -2.77
C LEU A 68 -1.12 -14.36 -3.62
N LYS A 69 -0.66 -15.50 -3.14
CA LYS A 69 0.21 -16.39 -3.92
C LYS A 69 -0.46 -16.97 -5.17
N GLU A 70 -1.77 -16.88 -5.27
CA GLU A 70 -2.52 -17.23 -6.48
C GLU A 70 -2.22 -16.27 -7.64
N ILE A 71 -1.70 -15.07 -7.34
CA ILE A 71 -1.22 -14.15 -8.37
C ILE A 71 0.16 -14.63 -8.82
N ILE A 72 0.17 -15.38 -9.92
CA ILE A 72 1.41 -15.95 -10.48
C ILE A 72 2.04 -14.92 -11.43
N ASP A 73 3.00 -14.17 -10.90
CA ASP A 73 3.73 -13.15 -11.65
C ASP A 73 5.15 -13.03 -11.06
N GLU A 74 6.16 -13.19 -11.89
CA GLU A 74 7.57 -13.17 -11.45
C GLU A 74 8.01 -11.83 -10.88
N ARG A 75 7.30 -10.74 -11.18
CA ARG A 75 7.60 -9.40 -10.65
C ARG A 75 7.16 -9.23 -9.20
N VAL A 76 6.25 -10.09 -8.73
CA VAL A 76 5.61 -9.98 -7.41
C VAL A 76 6.42 -10.70 -6.34
N LYS A 77 6.68 -10.01 -5.23
CA LYS A 77 7.22 -10.59 -4.01
C LYS A 77 6.29 -10.26 -2.84
N ILE A 78 5.87 -11.30 -2.11
CA ILE A 78 4.92 -11.21 -1.00
C ILE A 78 5.64 -11.34 0.32
N PHE A 79 5.35 -10.42 1.26
CA PHE A 79 5.85 -10.45 2.63
C PHE A 79 4.66 -10.54 3.58
N ASN A 80 4.57 -11.62 4.35
CA ASN A 80 3.59 -11.74 5.43
C ASN A 80 4.18 -11.12 6.69
N GLU A 81 4.16 -9.80 6.75
CA GLU A 81 4.79 -9.03 7.82
C GLU A 81 3.92 -7.82 8.21
N ASP A 82 4.19 -7.29 9.39
CA ASP A 82 3.58 -6.04 9.85
C ASP A 82 4.36 -4.86 9.29
N ILE A 83 3.69 -3.97 8.56
CA ILE A 83 4.32 -2.80 7.95
C ILE A 83 5.00 -1.88 8.99
N LEU A 84 4.50 -1.84 10.22
CA LEU A 84 5.11 -1.04 11.29
C LEU A 84 6.49 -1.56 11.72
N LYS A 85 6.79 -2.83 11.42
CA LYS A 85 8.06 -3.50 11.75
C LYS A 85 8.88 -3.82 10.51
N PHE A 86 8.39 -3.46 9.34
CA PHE A 86 9.00 -3.79 8.07
C PHE A 86 10.12 -2.80 7.72
N ASP A 87 11.22 -3.29 7.16
CA ASP A 87 12.32 -2.45 6.70
C ASP A 87 12.17 -2.19 5.19
N GLU A 88 11.47 -1.12 4.85
CA GLU A 88 11.20 -0.72 3.47
C GLU A 88 12.49 -0.39 2.71
N LYS A 89 13.49 0.16 3.38
CA LYS A 89 14.76 0.56 2.76
C LYS A 89 15.55 -0.62 2.24
N SER A 90 15.32 -1.83 2.79
CA SER A 90 15.99 -3.04 2.34
C SER A 90 15.47 -3.59 1.01
N LEU A 91 14.31 -3.12 0.54
CA LEU A 91 13.68 -3.63 -0.68
C LEU A 91 14.46 -3.30 -1.95
N SER A 92 14.93 -2.07 -2.05
CA SER A 92 15.56 -1.59 -3.28
C SER A 92 16.51 -0.43 -3.01
N LYS A 93 17.47 -0.24 -3.91
CA LYS A 93 18.32 0.97 -3.98
C LYS A 93 17.62 2.11 -4.72
N ASN A 94 16.60 1.79 -5.49
CA ASN A 94 15.80 2.76 -6.22
C ASN A 94 14.68 3.30 -5.33
N LYS A 95 14.17 4.47 -5.66
CA LYS A 95 12.97 5.00 -5.00
C LYS A 95 11.74 4.22 -5.46
N ILE A 96 10.86 3.95 -4.51
CA ILE A 96 9.67 3.11 -4.71
C ILE A 96 8.42 3.99 -4.67
N ILE A 97 7.43 3.68 -5.52
CA ILE A 97 6.10 4.26 -5.42
C ILE A 97 5.29 3.39 -4.46
N VAL A 98 4.69 4.00 -3.45
CA VAL A 98 3.91 3.28 -2.44
C VAL A 98 2.42 3.47 -2.66
N PHE A 99 1.71 2.36 -2.76
CA PHE A 99 0.25 2.32 -2.70
C PHE A 99 -0.16 1.68 -1.38
N GLY A 100 -1.17 2.24 -0.75
CA GLY A 100 -1.67 1.65 0.49
C GLY A 100 -3.14 1.92 0.70
N ASN A 101 -3.90 0.83 0.90
CA ASN A 101 -5.22 0.89 1.51
C ASN A 101 -5.02 0.55 2.99
N LEU A 102 -4.58 1.56 3.75
CA LEU A 102 -4.11 1.37 5.12
C LEU A 102 -5.26 0.97 6.05
N PRO A 103 -5.02 0.00 6.95
CA PRO A 103 -5.97 -0.27 8.04
C PRO A 103 -6.24 1.01 8.84
N TYR A 104 -7.53 1.33 9.09
CA TYR A 104 -7.90 2.60 9.70
C TYR A 104 -7.30 2.80 11.11
N ASN A 105 -7.12 1.71 11.86
CA ASN A 105 -6.60 1.75 13.22
C ASN A 105 -5.09 2.03 13.33
N ILE A 106 -4.37 1.94 12.21
CA ILE A 106 -2.91 2.19 12.18
C ILE A 106 -2.49 3.19 11.10
N SER A 107 -3.42 3.70 10.30
CA SER A 107 -3.13 4.55 9.15
C SER A 107 -2.36 5.82 9.52
N THR A 108 -2.74 6.50 10.60
CA THR A 108 -2.05 7.72 11.06
C THR A 108 -0.66 7.41 11.62
N GLU A 109 -0.50 6.28 12.30
CA GLU A 109 0.78 5.85 12.84
C GLU A 109 1.77 5.51 11.74
N ILE A 110 1.35 4.79 10.70
CA ILE A 110 2.16 4.46 9.54
C ILE A 110 2.66 5.74 8.86
N LEU A 111 1.74 6.65 8.54
CA LEU A 111 2.09 7.90 7.85
C LEU A 111 3.05 8.75 8.69
N SER A 112 2.78 8.89 9.99
CA SER A 112 3.64 9.63 10.91
C SER A 112 5.05 9.02 10.97
N THR A 113 5.16 7.69 11.06
CA THR A 113 6.44 6.99 11.10
C THR A 113 7.23 7.23 9.81
N TRP A 114 6.61 7.13 8.67
CA TRP A 114 7.29 7.34 7.39
C TRP A 114 7.78 8.77 7.22
N ILE A 115 6.99 9.76 7.62
CA ILE A 115 7.36 11.18 7.49
C ILE A 115 8.44 11.56 8.49
N THR A 116 8.33 11.15 9.74
CA THR A 116 9.30 11.52 10.79
C THR A 116 10.67 10.89 10.60
N ASN A 117 10.73 9.74 9.94
CA ASN A 117 11.98 9.01 9.69
C ASN A 117 12.68 9.43 8.39
N LEU A 118 12.21 10.45 7.72
CA LEU A 118 12.75 10.92 6.43
C LEU A 118 14.03 11.77 6.51
N LYS A 119 14.91 11.59 7.42
CA LYS A 119 16.16 12.37 7.61
C LYS A 119 16.99 12.54 6.32
N ASN A 120 16.51 13.26 5.33
CA ASN A 120 17.16 13.48 4.03
C ASN A 120 17.35 12.23 3.13
N ASP A 121 16.79 11.09 3.53
CA ASP A 121 16.90 9.85 2.76
C ASP A 121 15.50 9.31 2.45
N TYR A 122 14.94 9.80 1.36
CA TYR A 122 13.62 9.38 0.89
C TYR A 122 13.74 8.04 0.17
N TRP A 123 13.24 6.97 0.79
CA TRP A 123 13.19 5.65 0.16
C TRP A 123 12.05 5.53 -0.86
N PHE A 124 11.12 6.45 -0.86
CA PHE A 124 9.98 6.49 -1.80
C PHE A 124 9.99 7.77 -2.63
N SER A 125 9.45 7.70 -3.86
CA SER A 125 9.22 8.87 -4.71
C SER A 125 7.82 9.44 -4.54
N ASP A 126 6.83 8.57 -4.36
CA ASP A 126 5.43 8.93 -4.24
C ASP A 126 4.73 8.04 -3.22
N LEU A 127 3.80 8.64 -2.48
CA LEU A 127 2.89 7.93 -1.58
C LEU A 127 1.46 8.13 -2.06
N VAL A 128 0.82 7.05 -2.49
CA VAL A 128 -0.58 7.04 -2.90
C VAL A 128 -1.35 6.26 -1.84
N LEU A 129 -1.80 6.97 -0.82
CA LEU A 129 -2.40 6.38 0.37
C LEU A 129 -3.88 6.70 0.43
N MET A 130 -4.68 5.68 0.70
CA MET A 130 -6.10 5.81 0.90
C MET A 130 -6.41 5.80 2.39
N PHE A 131 -7.13 6.82 2.83
CA PHE A 131 -7.62 6.90 4.19
C PHE A 131 -9.14 6.91 4.19
N GLN A 132 -9.74 6.45 5.27
CA GLN A 132 -11.13 6.74 5.49
C GLN A 132 -11.33 8.26 5.55
N LYS A 133 -12.47 8.74 5.05
CA LYS A 133 -12.75 10.17 4.95
C LYS A 133 -12.49 10.92 6.27
N GLU A 134 -12.92 10.36 7.39
CA GLU A 134 -12.74 10.97 8.72
C GLU A 134 -11.27 11.17 9.08
N VAL A 135 -10.41 10.21 8.76
CA VAL A 135 -8.97 10.30 8.99
C VAL A 135 -8.33 11.34 8.08
N ALA A 136 -8.70 11.34 6.80
CA ALA A 136 -8.23 12.33 5.83
C ALA A 136 -8.59 13.75 6.25
N ASP A 137 -9.83 13.96 6.68
CA ASP A 137 -10.32 15.27 7.16
C ASP A 137 -9.50 15.76 8.36
N ARG A 138 -9.12 14.88 9.29
CA ARG A 138 -8.27 15.23 10.43
C ARG A 138 -6.87 15.63 10.02
N ILE A 139 -6.27 14.93 9.04
CA ILE A 139 -4.95 15.25 8.52
C ILE A 139 -4.95 16.63 7.89
N ILE A 140 -5.94 16.92 7.04
CA ILE A 140 -6.09 18.21 6.36
C ILE A 140 -6.34 19.34 7.37
N ALA A 141 -7.20 19.11 8.38
CA ALA A 141 -7.54 20.11 9.39
C ALA A 141 -6.31 20.60 10.18
N LYS A 142 -5.35 19.73 10.42
CA LYS A 142 -4.09 20.09 11.12
C LYS A 142 -3.22 21.08 10.34
N PHE A 143 -3.36 21.16 9.04
CA PHE A 143 -2.61 22.09 8.21
C PHE A 143 -3.31 23.45 8.05
N ASN A 144 -4.59 23.53 8.35
CA ASN A 144 -5.39 24.74 8.18
C ASN A 144 -5.71 25.47 9.49
N THR A 145 -5.26 24.95 10.60
CA THR A 145 -5.33 25.59 11.91
C THR A 145 -3.96 26.07 12.35
#